data_bffecbb47728f718dd4c98b9cd5fb25b
#
_entry.id   bffecbb47728f718dd4c98b9cd5fb25b
#
_cell.length_a   1.000
_cell.length_b   1.000
_cell.length_c   1.000
_cell.angle_alpha   90.00
_cell.angle_beta   90.00
_cell.angle_gamma   90.00
#
_symmetry.space_group_name_H-M   'P 1'
#
loop_
_entity.id
_entity.type
_entity.pdbx_description
1 polymer ?
#
loop_
_entity_poly.entity_id
_entity_poly.type
_entity_poly.pdbx_seq_one_letter_code
_entity_poly.pdbx_strand_id
1 'polypeptide(L)'
;MNIELSEHFTYRKLLRFTFPSMVMMVLTSVYGVVDGFFISNFIGAEPFAAVNIIMPFLMIFGAVGFMIGTGGSALVAFTLGTGDKKKANEIFSLLVYFLIGLGILFTVIGEIFVESISRLLGADAAMLPYCVTYGRILMLALIPFMLQNVFQSFLVTAERPQLGLCTTLVSGVSNIILDALFIAVFRWGVAGAASATAISQTVGGIVPLVFFIVSRKSKLRLGKTHMDLRAITKACTNGSSEFMTNVSLSIVNMLYNWQLMRMLGTNGVAAYGVIMYVNFIFLSIYIGYSMGCAPIIGYHYGAGNKDELKNLFKKSLRIILVMSIVLTVAAEALARPLSMIFVSYDQELLEMTTYAFAVYSVSFLISGYNIYASSFFTALNDGFTSALISFCRTLIFEVIAVLVLPVLFGAYGIWYAVITAEVFALMLSVFFLARNRKKYGYI
;
A
#
# COMPACT_ATOMS: atom_id res chain seq x y z
N MET A 1 20.39 19.48 -0.32
CA MET A 1 20.84 19.01 -1.64
C MET A 1 19.68 18.22 -2.24
N ASN A 2 19.05 18.72 -3.30
CA ASN A 2 18.02 17.97 -4.02
C ASN A 2 18.74 16.94 -4.92
N ILE A 3 18.41 15.68 -4.78
CA ILE A 3 18.88 14.61 -5.67
C ILE A 3 17.94 14.59 -6.87
N GLU A 4 18.51 14.69 -8.08
CA GLU A 4 17.74 14.63 -9.31
C GLU A 4 17.64 13.20 -9.86
N LEU A 5 16.54 12.88 -10.56
CA LEU A 5 16.33 11.57 -11.17
C LEU A 5 17.39 11.26 -12.24
N SER A 6 17.97 12.28 -12.86
CA SER A 6 18.98 12.17 -13.92
C SER A 6 20.39 11.82 -13.43
N GLU A 7 20.64 11.89 -12.11
CA GLU A 7 21.98 11.66 -11.56
C GLU A 7 22.38 10.18 -11.55
N HIS A 8 23.70 9.94 -11.48
CA HIS A 8 24.20 8.61 -11.14
C HIS A 8 23.97 8.29 -9.67
N PHE A 9 23.36 7.13 -9.38
CA PHE A 9 23.00 6.71 -8.03
C PHE A 9 24.06 5.78 -7.42
N THR A 10 24.77 6.30 -6.42
CA THR A 10 25.51 5.48 -5.46
C THR A 10 24.57 4.88 -4.43
N TYR A 11 25.01 3.86 -3.64
CA TYR A 11 24.22 3.30 -2.55
C TYR A 11 23.71 4.39 -1.59
N ARG A 12 24.58 5.33 -1.20
CA ARG A 12 24.23 6.43 -0.29
C ARG A 12 23.15 7.35 -0.88
N LYS A 13 23.27 7.70 -2.16
CA LYS A 13 22.26 8.55 -2.83
C LYS A 13 20.94 7.83 -2.96
N LEU A 14 20.97 6.56 -3.36
CA LEU A 14 19.76 5.74 -3.55
C LEU A 14 18.99 5.60 -2.23
N LEU A 15 19.66 5.21 -1.15
CA LEU A 15 19.06 5.12 0.17
C LEU A 15 18.55 6.48 0.67
N ARG A 16 19.32 7.56 0.48
CA ARG A 16 18.89 8.90 0.89
C ARG A 16 17.66 9.40 0.15
N PHE A 17 17.51 9.01 -1.12
CA PHE A 17 16.35 9.37 -1.92
C PHE A 17 15.11 8.54 -1.57
N THR A 18 15.28 7.23 -1.32
CA THR A 18 14.17 6.30 -1.04
C THR A 18 13.75 6.30 0.44
N PHE A 19 14.63 6.69 1.37
CA PHE A 19 14.36 6.68 2.80
C PHE A 19 13.10 7.46 3.21
N PRO A 20 12.84 8.68 2.70
CA PRO A 20 11.59 9.37 3.01
C PRO A 20 10.34 8.57 2.60
N SER A 21 10.37 7.87 1.46
CA SER A 21 9.26 7.03 1.01
C SER A 21 9.07 5.80 1.90
N MET A 22 10.17 5.20 2.40
CA MET A 22 10.09 4.08 3.35
C MET A 22 9.44 4.54 4.66
N VAL A 23 9.90 5.65 5.23
CA VAL A 23 9.32 6.20 6.46
C VAL A 23 7.86 6.61 6.25
N MET A 24 7.52 7.20 5.12
CA MET A 24 6.15 7.56 4.76
C MET A 24 5.21 6.35 4.78
N MET A 25 5.62 5.22 4.18
CA MET A 25 4.81 4.00 4.15
C MET A 25 4.68 3.36 5.54
N VAL A 26 5.75 3.34 6.34
CA VAL A 26 5.71 2.87 7.73
C VAL A 26 4.74 3.72 8.56
N LEU A 27 4.83 5.04 8.47
CA LEU A 27 3.92 5.95 9.19
C LEU A 27 2.47 5.70 8.79
N THR A 28 2.19 5.54 7.49
CA THR A 28 0.83 5.24 7.00
C THR A 28 0.29 3.95 7.61
N SER A 29 1.12 2.90 7.73
CA SER A 29 0.73 1.65 8.37
C SER A 29 0.46 1.82 9.88
N VAL A 30 1.31 2.58 10.58
CA VAL A 30 1.15 2.84 12.02
C VAL A 30 -0.11 3.65 12.31
N TYR A 31 -0.43 4.66 11.51
CA TYR A 31 -1.63 5.48 11.72
C TYR A 31 -2.91 4.65 11.64
N GLY A 32 -3.00 3.70 10.72
CA GLY A 32 -4.16 2.79 10.64
C GLY A 32 -4.35 1.94 11.89
N VAL A 33 -3.25 1.51 12.52
CA VAL A 33 -3.29 0.77 13.80
C VAL A 33 -3.77 1.67 14.95
N VAL A 34 -3.30 2.92 15.00
CA VAL A 34 -3.68 3.88 16.04
C VAL A 34 -5.15 4.27 15.93
N ASP A 35 -5.66 4.53 14.72
CA ASP A 35 -7.09 4.82 14.49
C ASP A 35 -7.98 3.67 15.00
N GLY A 36 -7.64 2.42 14.62
CA GLY A 36 -8.33 1.24 15.14
C GLY A 36 -8.29 1.11 16.67
N PHE A 37 -7.17 1.48 17.28
CA PHE A 37 -7.04 1.51 18.75
C PHE A 37 -8.00 2.50 19.40
N PHE A 38 -8.11 3.72 18.88
CA PHE A 38 -9.05 4.71 19.40
C PHE A 38 -10.50 4.25 19.27
N ILE A 39 -10.90 3.74 18.13
CA ILE A 39 -12.28 3.24 17.89
C ILE A 39 -12.60 2.10 18.86
N SER A 40 -11.73 1.10 18.94
CA SER A 40 -11.94 -0.08 19.79
C SER A 40 -12.06 0.25 21.27
N ASN A 41 -11.16 1.11 21.80
CA ASN A 41 -11.07 1.34 23.24
C ASN A 41 -12.02 2.42 23.75
N PHE A 42 -12.39 3.41 22.94
CA PHE A 42 -13.18 4.56 23.40
C PHE A 42 -14.62 4.56 22.88
N ILE A 43 -14.91 3.88 21.77
CA ILE A 43 -16.27 3.84 21.21
C ILE A 43 -16.95 2.51 21.53
N GLY A 44 -16.23 1.39 21.40
CA GLY A 44 -16.70 0.05 21.77
C GLY A 44 -16.59 -0.98 20.65
N ALA A 45 -16.86 -2.22 21.01
CA ALA A 45 -16.67 -3.38 20.12
C ALA A 45 -17.62 -3.39 18.91
N GLU A 46 -18.89 -3.05 19.11
CA GLU A 46 -19.89 -3.05 18.03
C GLU A 46 -19.63 -1.98 16.97
N PRO A 47 -19.35 -0.71 17.30
CA PRO A 47 -18.91 0.30 16.34
C PRO A 47 -17.60 -0.07 15.65
N PHE A 48 -16.64 -0.66 16.36
CA PHE A 48 -15.39 -1.12 15.78
C PHE A 48 -15.60 -2.23 14.73
N ALA A 49 -16.50 -3.18 15.03
CA ALA A 49 -16.88 -4.21 14.07
C ALA A 49 -17.56 -3.61 12.83
N ALA A 50 -18.46 -2.63 13.03
CA ALA A 50 -19.13 -1.93 11.94
C ALA A 50 -18.13 -1.19 11.01
N VAL A 51 -17.13 -0.50 11.57
CA VAL A 51 -16.06 0.14 10.79
C VAL A 51 -15.28 -0.90 9.99
N ASN A 52 -14.92 -2.04 10.59
CA ASN A 52 -14.22 -3.11 9.88
C ASN A 52 -15.03 -3.73 8.74
N ILE A 53 -16.36 -3.74 8.83
CA ILE A 53 -17.25 -4.21 7.75
C ILE A 53 -17.22 -3.25 6.55
N ILE A 54 -17.28 -1.93 6.76
CA ILE A 54 -17.36 -0.95 5.66
C ILE A 54 -15.98 -0.59 5.08
N MET A 55 -14.88 -0.76 5.85
CA MET A 55 -13.53 -0.41 5.43
C MET A 55 -13.07 -1.04 4.11
N PRO A 56 -13.28 -2.35 3.83
CA PRO A 56 -12.87 -2.94 2.54
C PRO A 56 -13.48 -2.23 1.34
N PHE A 57 -14.74 -1.78 1.44
CA PHE A 57 -15.40 -1.02 0.40
C PHE A 57 -14.69 0.33 0.15
N LEU A 58 -14.36 1.05 1.21
CA LEU A 58 -13.64 2.33 1.13
C LEU A 58 -12.23 2.15 0.56
N MET A 59 -11.55 1.06 0.95
CA MET A 59 -10.19 0.75 0.49
C MET A 59 -10.12 0.44 -1.01
N ILE A 60 -11.17 -0.12 -1.62
CA ILE A 60 -11.23 -0.34 -3.07
C ILE A 60 -11.07 0.98 -3.83
N PHE A 61 -11.71 2.05 -3.39
CA PHE A 61 -11.55 3.36 -4.02
C PHE A 61 -10.16 3.95 -3.77
N GLY A 62 -9.61 3.76 -2.57
CA GLY A 62 -8.21 4.11 -2.29
C GLY A 62 -7.22 3.38 -3.19
N ALA A 63 -7.49 2.10 -3.47
CA ALA A 63 -6.67 1.29 -4.38
C ALA A 63 -6.65 1.85 -5.82
N VAL A 64 -7.74 2.48 -6.29
CA VAL A 64 -7.74 3.21 -7.57
C VAL A 64 -6.77 4.40 -7.53
N GLY A 65 -6.70 5.12 -6.41
CA GLY A 65 -5.71 6.17 -6.19
C GLY A 65 -4.27 5.65 -6.27
N PHE A 66 -3.97 4.54 -5.60
CA PHE A 66 -2.67 3.87 -5.69
C PHE A 66 -2.36 3.40 -7.12
N MET A 67 -3.33 2.79 -7.80
CA MET A 67 -3.18 2.33 -9.18
C MET A 67 -2.77 3.48 -10.12
N ILE A 68 -3.49 4.59 -10.08
CA ILE A 68 -3.19 5.76 -10.91
C ILE A 68 -1.89 6.43 -10.46
N GLY A 69 -1.61 6.43 -9.15
CA GLY A 69 -0.38 6.98 -8.58
C GLY A 69 0.86 6.25 -9.05
N THR A 70 0.95 4.95 -8.83
CA THR A 70 2.13 4.15 -9.17
C THR A 70 2.30 3.99 -10.68
N GLY A 71 1.22 3.64 -11.39
CA GLY A 71 1.28 3.46 -12.84
C GLY A 71 1.46 4.77 -13.61
N GLY A 72 0.81 5.84 -13.14
CA GLY A 72 0.96 7.19 -13.70
C GLY A 72 2.32 7.79 -13.44
N SER A 73 2.87 7.61 -12.23
CA SER A 73 4.23 8.09 -11.90
C SER A 73 5.29 7.41 -12.74
N ALA A 74 5.15 6.11 -13.02
CA ALA A 74 6.05 5.38 -13.92
C ALA A 74 5.99 5.94 -15.36
N LEU A 75 4.78 6.21 -15.88
CA LEU A 75 4.60 6.79 -17.20
C LEU A 75 5.16 8.20 -17.29
N VAL A 76 4.91 9.04 -16.28
CA VAL A 76 5.43 10.41 -16.21
C VAL A 76 6.95 10.42 -16.07
N ALA A 77 7.53 9.58 -15.21
CA ALA A 77 8.97 9.47 -15.05
C ALA A 77 9.67 9.03 -16.35
N PHE A 78 9.10 8.05 -17.04
CA PHE A 78 9.55 7.63 -18.38
C PHE A 78 9.53 8.80 -19.36
N THR A 79 8.43 9.54 -19.42
CA THR A 79 8.28 10.69 -20.33
C THR A 79 9.25 11.82 -19.99
N LEU A 80 9.55 12.05 -18.69
CA LEU A 80 10.61 12.97 -18.27
C LEU A 80 11.98 12.51 -18.76
N GLY A 81 12.23 11.20 -18.71
CA GLY A 81 13.48 10.59 -19.20
C GLY A 81 13.69 10.78 -20.70
N THR A 82 12.63 10.76 -21.51
CA THR A 82 12.72 11.05 -22.96
C THR A 82 12.98 12.54 -23.25
N GLY A 83 12.99 13.41 -22.25
CA GLY A 83 13.22 14.85 -22.39
C GLY A 83 11.96 15.69 -22.62
N ASP A 84 10.81 15.08 -22.84
CA ASP A 84 9.55 15.81 -23.11
C ASP A 84 8.83 16.22 -21.80
N LYS A 85 9.35 17.26 -21.17
CA LYS A 85 8.80 17.84 -19.94
C LYS A 85 7.37 18.37 -20.11
N LYS A 86 7.03 18.87 -21.29
CA LYS A 86 5.68 19.39 -21.57
C LYS A 86 4.66 18.25 -21.52
N LYS A 87 4.92 17.20 -22.28
CA LYS A 87 4.06 16.01 -22.30
C LYS A 87 3.97 15.31 -20.94
N ALA A 88 5.05 15.26 -20.18
CA ALA A 88 5.04 14.73 -18.82
C ALA A 88 4.08 15.51 -17.90
N ASN A 89 4.08 16.85 -17.97
CA ASN A 89 3.14 17.70 -17.23
C ASN A 89 1.70 17.58 -17.72
N GLU A 90 1.48 17.41 -19.02
CA GLU A 90 0.15 17.18 -19.60
C GLU A 90 -0.43 15.83 -19.11
N ILE A 91 0.37 14.75 -19.12
CA ILE A 91 -0.03 13.44 -18.59
C ILE A 91 -0.30 13.52 -17.09
N PHE A 92 0.58 14.14 -16.31
CA PHE A 92 0.38 14.34 -14.87
C PHE A 92 -0.93 15.06 -14.57
N SER A 93 -1.18 16.19 -15.26
CA SER A 93 -2.40 16.98 -15.09
C SER A 93 -3.65 16.20 -15.48
N LEU A 94 -3.59 15.46 -16.59
CA LEU A 94 -4.67 14.59 -17.07
C LEU A 94 -5.04 13.55 -16.01
N LEU A 95 -4.05 12.85 -15.44
CA LEU A 95 -4.28 11.79 -14.46
C LEU A 95 -4.87 12.34 -13.16
N VAL A 96 -4.42 13.52 -12.70
CA VAL A 96 -4.99 14.17 -11.51
C VAL A 96 -6.44 14.61 -11.77
N TYR A 97 -6.74 15.22 -12.91
CA TYR A 97 -8.12 15.65 -13.24
C TYR A 97 -9.04 14.44 -13.47
N PHE A 98 -8.55 13.41 -14.13
CA PHE A 98 -9.28 12.15 -14.30
C PHE A 98 -9.62 11.51 -12.96
N LEU A 99 -8.66 11.47 -12.01
CA LEU A 99 -8.89 10.96 -10.67
C LEU A 99 -9.93 11.77 -9.90
N ILE A 100 -9.91 13.11 -9.99
CA ILE A 100 -10.93 13.96 -9.38
C ILE A 100 -12.30 13.65 -9.97
N GLY A 101 -12.40 13.50 -11.29
CA GLY A 101 -13.64 13.11 -11.96
C GLY A 101 -14.17 11.75 -11.51
N LEU A 102 -13.30 10.74 -11.40
CA LEU A 102 -13.66 9.43 -10.83
C LEU A 102 -14.05 9.54 -9.36
N GLY A 103 -13.34 10.35 -8.58
CA GLY A 103 -13.65 10.57 -7.18
C GLY A 103 -15.04 11.17 -6.98
N ILE A 104 -15.44 12.15 -7.81
CA ILE A 104 -16.81 12.71 -7.81
C ILE A 104 -17.83 11.60 -8.12
N LEU A 105 -17.60 10.82 -9.18
CA LEU A 105 -18.49 9.74 -9.57
C LEU A 105 -18.64 8.70 -8.45
N PHE A 106 -17.55 8.28 -7.85
CA PHE A 106 -17.54 7.29 -6.77
C PHE A 106 -18.17 7.83 -5.48
N THR A 107 -17.96 9.12 -5.17
CA THR A 107 -18.64 9.76 -4.03
C THR A 107 -20.15 9.73 -4.21
N VAL A 108 -20.66 10.12 -5.38
CA VAL A 108 -22.10 10.10 -5.66
C VAL A 108 -22.67 8.68 -5.57
N ILE A 109 -22.01 7.72 -6.19
CA ILE A 109 -22.42 6.30 -6.14
C ILE A 109 -22.36 5.79 -4.70
N GLY A 110 -21.26 6.04 -3.99
CA GLY A 110 -21.06 5.60 -2.62
C GLY A 110 -22.12 6.15 -1.66
N GLU A 111 -22.43 7.45 -1.75
CA GLU A 111 -23.48 8.09 -0.92
C GLU A 111 -24.86 7.48 -1.15
N ILE A 112 -25.21 7.16 -2.41
CA ILE A 112 -26.49 6.54 -2.75
C ILE A 112 -26.58 5.10 -2.22
N PHE A 113 -25.49 4.32 -2.37
CA PHE A 113 -25.51 2.88 -2.15
C PHE A 113 -24.87 2.44 -0.83
N VAL A 114 -24.31 3.32 0.00
CA VAL A 114 -23.61 2.96 1.24
C VAL A 114 -24.42 2.07 2.16
N GLU A 115 -25.73 2.31 2.31
CA GLU A 115 -26.61 1.48 3.15
C GLU A 115 -26.79 0.09 2.56
N SER A 116 -27.09 -0.01 1.27
CA SER A 116 -27.27 -1.29 0.57
C SER A 116 -25.96 -2.11 0.59
N ILE A 117 -24.82 -1.45 0.41
CA ILE A 117 -23.50 -2.08 0.47
C ILE A 117 -23.19 -2.55 1.88
N SER A 118 -23.46 -1.75 2.92
CA SER A 118 -23.28 -2.16 4.31
C SER A 118 -24.08 -3.43 4.65
N ARG A 119 -25.33 -3.51 4.21
CA ARG A 119 -26.17 -4.71 4.37
C ARG A 119 -25.60 -5.92 3.60
N LEU A 120 -25.14 -5.71 2.38
CA LEU A 120 -24.52 -6.76 1.55
C LEU A 120 -23.22 -7.31 2.18
N LEU A 121 -22.45 -6.43 2.84
CA LEU A 121 -21.23 -6.81 3.54
C LEU A 121 -21.46 -7.48 4.90
N GLY A 122 -22.74 -7.60 5.33
CA GLY A 122 -23.12 -8.34 6.53
C GLY A 122 -23.38 -7.48 7.76
N ALA A 123 -23.59 -6.17 7.61
CA ALA A 123 -24.01 -5.33 8.71
C ALA A 123 -25.44 -5.70 9.16
N ASP A 124 -25.59 -6.05 10.43
CA ASP A 124 -26.89 -6.26 11.05
C ASP A 124 -27.62 -4.94 11.38
N ALA A 125 -28.82 -5.02 11.94
CA ALA A 125 -29.61 -3.85 12.26
C ALA A 125 -28.96 -2.92 13.30
N ALA A 126 -28.12 -3.45 14.18
CA ALA A 126 -27.42 -2.69 15.21
C ALA A 126 -26.18 -1.98 14.64
N MET A 127 -25.41 -2.67 13.79
CA MET A 127 -24.19 -2.13 13.17
C MET A 127 -24.47 -1.17 12.01
N LEU A 128 -25.60 -1.31 11.34
CA LEU A 128 -25.92 -0.55 10.12
C LEU A 128 -25.80 0.97 10.29
N PRO A 129 -26.35 1.61 11.37
CA PRO A 129 -26.21 3.05 11.57
C PRO A 129 -24.74 3.51 11.65
N TYR A 130 -23.88 2.71 12.27
CA TYR A 130 -22.44 3.00 12.39
C TYR A 130 -21.73 2.89 11.02
N CYS A 131 -22.02 1.82 10.26
CA CYS A 131 -21.49 1.64 8.91
C CYS A 131 -21.87 2.81 8.00
N VAL A 132 -23.14 3.20 8.01
CA VAL A 132 -23.65 4.28 7.15
C VAL A 132 -23.06 5.62 7.56
N THR A 133 -22.99 5.93 8.87
CA THR A 133 -22.41 7.19 9.35
C THR A 133 -20.93 7.29 8.99
N TYR A 134 -20.15 6.25 9.26
CA TYR A 134 -18.73 6.20 8.94
C TYR A 134 -18.48 6.27 7.43
N GLY A 135 -19.21 5.47 6.67
CA GLY A 135 -19.11 5.40 5.22
C GLY A 135 -19.42 6.74 4.55
N ARG A 136 -20.51 7.41 4.91
CA ARG A 136 -20.90 8.72 4.33
C ARG A 136 -19.83 9.79 4.58
N ILE A 137 -19.36 9.92 5.81
CA ILE A 137 -18.35 10.92 6.14
C ILE A 137 -17.07 10.69 5.33
N LEU A 138 -16.62 9.44 5.18
CA LEU A 138 -15.44 9.13 4.38
C LEU A 138 -15.68 9.23 2.88
N MET A 139 -16.90 8.96 2.39
CA MET A 139 -17.25 9.21 0.99
C MET A 139 -17.15 10.69 0.62
N LEU A 140 -17.52 11.61 1.49
CA LEU A 140 -17.31 13.05 1.27
C LEU A 140 -15.82 13.43 1.20
N ALA A 141 -14.95 12.71 1.89
CA ALA A 141 -13.50 12.89 1.84
C ALA A 141 -12.79 11.98 0.81
N LEU A 142 -13.53 11.25 -0.03
CA LEU A 142 -12.97 10.27 -0.95
C LEU A 142 -11.99 10.90 -1.96
N ILE A 143 -12.32 12.07 -2.51
CA ILE A 143 -11.44 12.76 -3.46
C ILE A 143 -10.09 13.11 -2.80
N PRO A 144 -10.04 13.78 -1.64
CA PRO A 144 -8.78 13.99 -0.92
C PRO A 144 -8.03 12.70 -0.61
N PHE A 145 -8.71 11.62 -0.22
CA PHE A 145 -8.09 10.34 0.05
C PHE A 145 -7.42 9.73 -1.19
N MET A 146 -8.12 9.73 -2.32
CA MET A 146 -7.54 9.27 -3.58
C MET A 146 -6.36 10.16 -4.03
N LEU A 147 -6.46 11.48 -3.85
CA LEU A 147 -5.38 12.42 -4.14
C LEU A 147 -4.17 12.21 -3.23
N GLN A 148 -4.37 11.94 -1.94
CA GLN A 148 -3.29 11.61 -1.02
C GLN A 148 -2.48 10.40 -1.53
N ASN A 149 -3.15 9.32 -1.94
CA ASN A 149 -2.50 8.12 -2.46
C ASN A 149 -1.75 8.39 -3.78
N VAL A 150 -2.34 9.14 -4.70
CA VAL A 150 -1.69 9.53 -5.96
C VAL A 150 -0.46 10.39 -5.71
N PHE A 151 -0.55 11.38 -4.84
CA PHE A 151 0.55 12.31 -4.62
C PHE A 151 1.71 11.70 -3.84
N GLN A 152 1.52 10.62 -3.10
CA GLN A 152 2.64 9.87 -2.53
C GLN A 152 3.66 9.46 -3.62
N SER A 153 3.17 8.96 -4.76
CA SER A 153 4.03 8.57 -5.89
C SER A 153 4.52 9.79 -6.71
N PHE A 154 3.65 10.75 -6.98
CA PHE A 154 4.03 11.90 -7.81
C PHE A 154 4.99 12.88 -7.12
N LEU A 155 4.96 12.99 -5.80
CA LEU A 155 5.96 13.79 -5.07
C LEU A 155 7.36 13.18 -5.19
N VAL A 156 7.47 11.85 -5.23
CA VAL A 156 8.75 11.18 -5.49
C VAL A 156 9.21 11.44 -6.93
N THR A 157 8.30 11.33 -7.90
CA THR A 157 8.60 11.64 -9.32
C THR A 157 8.96 13.12 -9.53
N ALA A 158 8.38 14.02 -8.76
CA ALA A 158 8.72 15.44 -8.75
C ALA A 158 10.04 15.77 -8.01
N GLU A 159 10.80 14.75 -7.57
CA GLU A 159 12.04 14.88 -6.79
C GLU A 159 11.86 15.58 -5.43
N ARG A 160 10.66 15.38 -4.83
CA ARG A 160 10.26 15.96 -3.54
C ARG A 160 9.79 14.91 -2.53
N PRO A 161 10.49 13.76 -2.36
CA PRO A 161 10.04 12.72 -1.45
C PRO A 161 9.95 13.20 0.01
N GLN A 162 10.77 14.17 0.39
CA GLN A 162 10.72 14.79 1.73
C GLN A 162 9.42 15.56 1.96
N LEU A 163 8.88 16.22 0.93
CA LEU A 163 7.57 16.89 1.04
C LEU A 163 6.46 15.85 1.23
N GLY A 164 6.54 14.71 0.53
CA GLY A 164 5.62 13.59 0.74
C GLY A 164 5.67 13.08 2.17
N LEU A 165 6.86 12.89 2.73
CA LEU A 165 7.04 12.50 4.12
C LEU A 165 6.44 13.55 5.09
N CYS A 166 6.77 14.84 4.89
CA CYS A 166 6.22 15.91 5.75
C CYS A 166 4.68 15.95 5.68
N THR A 167 4.10 15.82 4.49
CA THR A 167 2.64 15.82 4.31
C THR A 167 2.00 14.61 5.01
N THR A 168 2.57 13.42 4.87
CA THR A 168 2.09 12.22 5.55
C THR A 168 2.21 12.35 7.07
N LEU A 169 3.32 12.92 7.56
CA LEU A 169 3.52 13.15 8.99
C LEU A 169 2.47 14.13 9.55
N VAL A 170 2.26 15.26 8.87
CA VAL A 170 1.25 16.24 9.30
C VAL A 170 -0.16 15.64 9.26
N SER A 171 -0.50 14.93 8.19
CA SER A 171 -1.79 14.23 8.05
C SER A 171 -2.00 13.23 9.20
N GLY A 172 -1.03 12.35 9.44
CA GLY A 172 -1.15 11.32 10.47
C GLY A 172 -1.16 11.87 11.90
N VAL A 173 -0.31 12.85 12.21
CA VAL A 173 -0.33 13.52 13.53
C VAL A 173 -1.66 14.25 13.72
N SER A 174 -2.18 14.92 12.69
CA SER A 174 -3.50 15.54 12.75
C SER A 174 -4.60 14.51 13.01
N ASN A 175 -4.54 13.33 12.38
CA ASN A 175 -5.50 12.25 12.65
C ASN A 175 -5.47 11.84 14.13
N ILE A 176 -4.31 11.52 14.68
CA ILE A 176 -4.16 11.11 16.09
C ILE A 176 -4.70 12.18 17.05
N ILE A 177 -4.36 13.45 16.82
CA ILE A 177 -4.83 14.56 17.65
C ILE A 177 -6.36 14.71 17.54
N LEU A 178 -6.91 14.63 16.35
CA LEU A 178 -8.35 14.75 16.11
C LEU A 178 -9.11 13.54 16.63
N ASP A 179 -8.57 12.32 16.57
CA ASP A 179 -9.16 11.14 17.20
C ASP A 179 -9.25 11.32 18.71
N ALA A 180 -8.16 11.74 19.35
CA ALA A 180 -8.17 12.04 20.78
C ALA A 180 -9.21 13.11 21.12
N LEU A 181 -9.31 14.18 20.32
CA LEU A 181 -10.24 15.29 20.56
C LEU A 181 -11.70 14.89 20.32
N PHE A 182 -12.01 14.30 19.15
CA PHE A 182 -13.38 14.02 18.74
C PHE A 182 -13.95 12.77 19.41
N ILE A 183 -13.09 11.75 19.64
CA ILE A 183 -13.54 10.50 20.25
C ILE A 183 -13.46 10.58 21.79
N ALA A 184 -12.29 10.93 22.37
CA ALA A 184 -12.10 10.87 23.80
C ALA A 184 -12.66 12.10 24.52
N VAL A 185 -12.49 13.33 23.96
CA VAL A 185 -12.94 14.57 24.63
C VAL A 185 -14.38 14.92 24.27
N PHE A 186 -14.70 15.03 22.98
CA PHE A 186 -16.05 15.44 22.52
C PHE A 186 -17.06 14.28 22.50
N ARG A 187 -16.58 13.04 22.52
CA ARG A 187 -17.41 11.82 22.53
C ARG A 187 -18.39 11.73 21.34
N TRP A 188 -17.93 12.15 20.16
CA TRP A 188 -18.72 12.07 18.92
C TRP A 188 -18.85 10.65 18.35
N GLY A 189 -18.27 9.66 19.03
CA GLY A 189 -18.35 8.26 18.62
C GLY A 189 -17.77 8.02 17.22
N VAL A 190 -18.45 7.16 16.44
CA VAL A 190 -18.02 6.81 15.08
C VAL A 190 -17.94 8.01 14.13
N ALA A 191 -18.85 8.98 14.30
CA ALA A 191 -18.79 10.21 13.51
C ALA A 191 -17.50 11.02 13.80
N GLY A 192 -17.03 11.00 15.04
CA GLY A 192 -15.77 11.61 15.46
C GLY A 192 -14.57 10.96 14.77
N ALA A 193 -14.49 9.64 14.80
CA ALA A 193 -13.44 8.86 14.13
C ALA A 193 -13.42 9.14 12.60
N ALA A 194 -14.58 9.02 11.96
CA ALA A 194 -14.71 9.29 10.53
C ALA A 194 -14.31 10.73 10.18
N SER A 195 -14.70 11.71 10.99
CA SER A 195 -14.36 13.12 10.78
C SER A 195 -12.86 13.39 10.94
N ALA A 196 -12.21 12.80 11.93
CA ALA A 196 -10.77 12.90 12.14
C ALA A 196 -10.00 12.34 10.94
N THR A 197 -10.39 11.15 10.47
CA THR A 197 -9.82 10.52 9.28
C THR A 197 -10.07 11.35 8.02
N ALA A 198 -11.29 11.86 7.82
CA ALA A 198 -11.65 12.70 6.67
C ALA A 198 -10.83 14.00 6.62
N ILE A 199 -10.66 14.68 7.75
CA ILE A 199 -9.85 15.89 7.84
C ILE A 199 -8.38 15.60 7.57
N SER A 200 -7.84 14.53 8.15
CA SER A 200 -6.44 14.15 7.94
C SER A 200 -6.15 13.79 6.48
N GLN A 201 -7.04 13.04 5.84
CA GLN A 201 -6.95 12.72 4.40
C GLN A 201 -7.07 13.99 3.54
N THR A 202 -7.91 14.94 3.95
CA THR A 202 -8.04 16.25 3.27
C THR A 202 -6.73 17.01 3.32
N VAL A 203 -6.06 17.05 4.46
CA VAL A 203 -4.72 17.64 4.58
C VAL A 203 -3.74 16.92 3.68
N GLY A 204 -3.72 15.57 3.74
CA GLY A 204 -2.83 14.72 2.93
C GLY A 204 -3.00 14.87 1.42
N GLY A 205 -4.21 15.15 0.93
CA GLY A 205 -4.52 15.30 -0.49
C GLY A 205 -4.40 16.75 -0.98
N ILE A 206 -4.93 17.72 -0.22
CA ILE A 206 -5.00 19.11 -0.65
C ILE A 206 -3.66 19.84 -0.57
N VAL A 207 -2.83 19.57 0.44
CA VAL A 207 -1.51 20.22 0.56
C VAL A 207 -0.62 19.94 -0.65
N PRO A 208 -0.44 18.68 -1.13
CA PRO A 208 0.28 18.44 -2.37
C PRO A 208 -0.40 19.02 -3.60
N LEU A 209 -1.74 19.00 -3.66
CA LEU A 209 -2.48 19.60 -4.76
C LEU A 209 -2.14 21.10 -4.91
N VAL A 210 -2.22 21.86 -3.81
CA VAL A 210 -1.84 23.27 -3.78
C VAL A 210 -0.37 23.47 -4.15
N PHE A 211 0.52 22.61 -3.67
CA PHE A 211 1.93 22.64 -4.05
C PHE A 211 2.12 22.54 -5.57
N PHE A 212 1.45 21.59 -6.24
CA PHE A 212 1.58 21.40 -7.68
C PHE A 212 0.91 22.49 -8.52
N ILE A 213 -0.04 23.24 -7.95
CA ILE A 213 -0.66 24.42 -8.59
C ILE A 213 0.26 25.63 -8.47
N VAL A 214 0.79 25.91 -7.26
CA VAL A 214 1.47 27.17 -6.94
C VAL A 214 2.98 27.13 -7.23
N SER A 215 3.63 25.98 -7.04
CA SER A 215 5.09 25.87 -7.12
C SER A 215 5.62 26.05 -8.54
N ARG A 216 6.32 27.16 -8.77
CA ARG A 216 7.00 27.44 -10.06
C ARG A 216 8.31 26.66 -10.24
N LYS A 217 8.87 26.13 -9.16
CA LYS A 217 10.18 25.42 -9.15
C LYS A 217 10.04 23.89 -9.18
N SER A 218 8.83 23.36 -9.15
CA SER A 218 8.60 21.92 -9.25
C SER A 218 8.81 21.42 -10.68
N LYS A 219 9.37 20.21 -10.82
CA LYS A 219 9.51 19.54 -12.13
C LYS A 219 8.14 19.14 -12.72
N LEU A 220 7.17 18.83 -11.85
CA LEU A 220 5.79 18.56 -12.21
C LEU A 220 4.90 19.73 -11.76
N ARG A 221 3.97 20.12 -12.62
CA ARG A 221 3.01 21.21 -12.37
C ARG A 221 1.67 20.87 -13.00
N LEU A 222 0.60 21.21 -12.29
CA LEU A 222 -0.74 21.15 -12.85
C LEU A 222 -0.96 22.30 -13.84
N GLY A 223 -1.51 21.95 -14.99
CA GLY A 223 -1.74 22.90 -16.09
C GLY A 223 -2.81 22.43 -17.05
N LYS A 224 -2.85 23.07 -18.21
CA LYS A 224 -3.77 22.66 -19.29
C LYS A 224 -3.36 21.30 -19.82
N THR A 225 -4.35 20.48 -20.09
CA THR A 225 -4.19 19.14 -20.70
C THR A 225 -5.35 18.86 -21.65
N HIS A 226 -5.22 17.85 -22.45
CA HIS A 226 -6.29 17.33 -23.31
C HIS A 226 -6.55 15.86 -22.99
N MET A 227 -7.71 15.37 -23.38
CA MET A 227 -8.08 13.99 -23.12
C MET A 227 -7.22 13.03 -23.97
N ASP A 228 -6.41 12.22 -23.33
CA ASP A 228 -5.61 11.17 -23.92
C ASP A 228 -5.94 9.83 -23.24
N LEU A 229 -6.88 9.10 -23.84
CA LEU A 229 -7.32 7.79 -23.32
C LEU A 229 -6.19 6.77 -23.29
N ARG A 230 -5.19 6.89 -24.19
CA ARG A 230 -4.04 5.96 -24.22
C ARG A 230 -3.16 6.16 -23.00
N ALA A 231 -2.93 7.42 -22.61
CA ALA A 231 -2.17 7.73 -21.40
C ALA A 231 -2.89 7.22 -20.14
N ILE A 232 -4.22 7.43 -20.03
CA ILE A 232 -5.02 6.92 -18.93
C ILE A 232 -4.97 5.41 -18.86
N THR A 233 -5.27 4.72 -19.95
CA THR A 233 -5.24 3.25 -20.03
C THR A 233 -3.85 2.72 -19.67
N LYS A 234 -2.78 3.37 -20.18
CA LYS A 234 -1.41 2.97 -19.86
C LYS A 234 -1.08 3.14 -18.38
N ALA A 235 -1.49 4.25 -17.76
CA ALA A 235 -1.32 4.46 -16.32
C ALA A 235 -2.09 3.42 -15.50
N CYS A 236 -3.36 3.15 -15.84
CA CYS A 236 -4.16 2.14 -15.16
C CYS A 236 -3.58 0.72 -15.31
N THR A 237 -3.15 0.34 -16.51
CA THR A 237 -2.52 -0.98 -16.73
C THR A 237 -1.18 -1.12 -16.03
N ASN A 238 -0.36 -0.07 -15.99
CA ASN A 238 0.91 -0.09 -15.26
C ASN A 238 0.71 -0.23 -13.75
N GLY A 239 -0.31 0.43 -13.19
CA GLY A 239 -0.58 0.39 -11.76
C GLY A 239 -1.58 -0.69 -11.33
N SER A 240 -2.06 -1.53 -12.27
CA SER A 240 -3.04 -2.58 -11.96
C SER A 240 -2.54 -3.59 -10.93
N SER A 241 -1.22 -3.77 -10.80
CA SER A 241 -0.59 -4.57 -9.75
C SER A 241 -0.98 -4.12 -8.35
N GLU A 242 -1.04 -2.81 -8.09
CA GLU A 242 -1.43 -2.25 -6.79
C GLU A 242 -2.92 -2.49 -6.50
N PHE A 243 -3.76 -2.27 -7.51
CA PHE A 243 -5.19 -2.54 -7.38
C PHE A 243 -5.45 -4.02 -7.10
N MET A 244 -4.83 -4.91 -7.88
CA MET A 244 -4.94 -6.36 -7.70
C MET A 244 -4.45 -6.80 -6.32
N THR A 245 -3.34 -6.25 -5.84
CA THR A 245 -2.80 -6.56 -4.50
C THR A 245 -3.81 -6.21 -3.41
N ASN A 246 -4.40 -5.02 -3.44
CA ASN A 246 -5.36 -4.59 -2.41
C ASN A 246 -6.64 -5.42 -2.41
N VAL A 247 -7.19 -5.74 -3.59
CA VAL A 247 -8.37 -6.61 -3.71
C VAL A 247 -8.05 -8.04 -3.25
N SER A 248 -6.90 -8.57 -3.65
CA SER A 248 -6.44 -9.91 -3.27
C SER A 248 -6.27 -10.05 -1.76
N LEU A 249 -5.66 -9.07 -1.11
CA LEU A 249 -5.48 -9.07 0.35
C LEU A 249 -6.80 -9.21 1.09
N SER A 250 -7.86 -8.53 0.65
CA SER A 250 -9.18 -8.65 1.27
C SER A 250 -9.76 -10.05 1.15
N ILE A 251 -9.65 -10.66 -0.04
CA ILE A 251 -10.13 -12.04 -0.30
C ILE A 251 -9.33 -13.05 0.52
N VAL A 252 -8.03 -12.92 0.52
CA VAL A 252 -7.11 -13.84 1.21
C VAL A 252 -7.28 -13.74 2.72
N ASN A 253 -7.40 -12.54 3.29
CA ASN A 253 -7.68 -12.37 4.71
C ASN A 253 -8.99 -13.05 5.13
N MET A 254 -10.04 -12.96 4.32
CA MET A 254 -11.31 -13.65 4.57
C MET A 254 -11.10 -15.17 4.57
N LEU A 255 -10.34 -15.69 3.62
CA LEU A 255 -10.04 -17.12 3.50
C LEU A 255 -9.22 -17.63 4.69
N TYR A 256 -8.19 -16.87 5.12
CA TYR A 256 -7.42 -17.20 6.32
C TYR A 256 -8.30 -17.26 7.56
N ASN A 257 -9.13 -16.25 7.78
CA ASN A 257 -10.03 -16.20 8.93
C ASN A 257 -11.02 -17.38 8.93
N TRP A 258 -11.57 -17.73 7.75
CA TRP A 258 -12.46 -18.88 7.61
C TRP A 258 -11.76 -20.21 7.92
N GLN A 259 -10.56 -20.45 7.37
CA GLN A 259 -9.78 -21.65 7.62
C GLN A 259 -9.33 -21.76 9.08
N LEU A 260 -8.80 -20.66 9.64
CA LEU A 260 -8.32 -20.60 11.02
C LEU A 260 -9.45 -20.83 12.02
N MET A 261 -10.62 -20.21 11.81
CA MET A 261 -11.80 -20.42 12.65
C MET A 261 -12.22 -21.89 12.66
N ARG A 262 -12.17 -22.55 11.50
CA ARG A 262 -12.54 -23.96 11.36
C ARG A 262 -11.54 -24.91 12.01
N MET A 263 -10.25 -24.57 12.01
CA MET A 263 -9.18 -25.52 12.39
C MET A 263 -8.60 -25.25 13.77
N LEU A 264 -8.46 -24.00 14.15
CA LEU A 264 -7.82 -23.54 15.40
C LEU A 264 -8.74 -22.67 16.29
N GLY A 265 -9.99 -22.47 15.83
CA GLY A 265 -10.98 -21.66 16.55
C GLY A 265 -10.60 -20.19 16.65
N THR A 266 -11.14 -19.53 17.69
CA THR A 266 -10.94 -18.11 17.95
C THR A 266 -9.49 -17.75 18.18
N ASN A 267 -8.71 -18.64 18.82
CA ASN A 267 -7.29 -18.41 19.09
C ASN A 267 -6.47 -18.31 17.79
N GLY A 268 -6.76 -19.17 16.80
CA GLY A 268 -6.11 -19.08 15.50
C GLY A 268 -6.37 -17.75 14.76
N VAL A 269 -7.61 -17.28 14.79
CA VAL A 269 -7.99 -15.99 14.18
C VAL A 269 -7.34 -14.82 14.92
N ALA A 270 -7.31 -14.87 16.26
CA ALA A 270 -6.66 -13.83 17.08
C ALA A 270 -5.13 -13.78 16.82
N ALA A 271 -4.47 -14.94 16.78
CA ALA A 271 -3.04 -15.02 16.45
C ALA A 271 -2.74 -14.42 15.07
N TYR A 272 -3.53 -14.75 14.06
CA TYR A 272 -3.39 -14.20 12.71
C TYR A 272 -3.60 -12.69 12.67
N GLY A 273 -4.58 -12.16 13.40
CA GLY A 273 -4.81 -10.73 13.52
C GLY A 273 -3.58 -9.98 14.03
N VAL A 274 -2.95 -10.48 15.11
CA VAL A 274 -1.70 -9.92 15.65
C VAL A 274 -0.59 -9.93 14.60
N ILE A 275 -0.41 -11.05 13.91
CA ILE A 275 0.60 -11.19 12.85
C ILE A 275 0.36 -10.15 11.74
N MET A 276 -0.88 -9.96 11.31
CA MET A 276 -1.22 -9.02 10.23
C MET A 276 -0.88 -7.57 10.59
N TYR A 277 -1.17 -7.12 11.81
CA TYR A 277 -0.80 -5.76 12.24
C TYR A 277 0.72 -5.52 12.14
N VAL A 278 1.50 -6.48 12.58
CA VAL A 278 2.97 -6.37 12.52
C VAL A 278 3.47 -6.50 11.09
N ASN A 279 2.92 -7.43 10.32
CA ASN A 279 3.28 -7.66 8.92
C ASN A 279 3.13 -6.39 8.06
N PHE A 280 2.05 -5.61 8.24
CA PHE A 280 1.86 -4.37 7.49
C PHE A 280 3.00 -3.37 7.71
N ILE A 281 3.53 -3.28 8.93
CA ILE A 281 4.65 -2.40 9.25
C ILE A 281 5.93 -2.88 8.55
N PHE A 282 6.22 -4.18 8.59
CA PHE A 282 7.43 -4.75 7.98
C PHE A 282 7.39 -4.67 6.43
N LEU A 283 6.27 -5.03 5.82
CA LEU A 283 6.11 -4.96 4.36
C LEU A 283 6.13 -3.52 3.84
N SER A 284 5.64 -2.55 4.62
CA SER A 284 5.63 -1.14 4.22
C SER A 284 7.04 -0.60 3.93
N ILE A 285 8.08 -1.16 4.55
CA ILE A 285 9.48 -0.80 4.30
C ILE A 285 9.88 -1.18 2.86
N TYR A 286 9.52 -2.38 2.40
CA TYR A 286 9.79 -2.82 1.03
C TYR A 286 8.97 -2.04 -0.01
N ILE A 287 7.70 -1.79 0.30
CA ILE A 287 6.81 -1.01 -0.55
C ILE A 287 7.35 0.41 -0.69
N GLY A 288 7.75 1.05 0.41
CA GLY A 288 8.33 2.39 0.41
C GLY A 288 9.65 2.47 -0.35
N TYR A 289 10.53 1.47 -0.21
CA TYR A 289 11.75 1.39 -0.99
C TYR A 289 11.45 1.28 -2.49
N SER A 290 10.55 0.37 -2.87
CA SER A 290 10.17 0.11 -4.26
C SER A 290 9.51 1.34 -4.90
N MET A 291 8.60 2.00 -4.16
CA MET A 291 7.95 3.25 -4.59
C MET A 291 8.98 4.38 -4.78
N GLY A 292 9.98 4.46 -3.88
CA GLY A 292 11.07 5.43 -4.01
C GLY A 292 11.96 5.19 -5.22
N CYS A 293 12.22 3.93 -5.57
CA CYS A 293 13.07 3.55 -6.71
C CYS A 293 12.36 3.67 -8.06
N ALA A 294 11.05 3.45 -8.12
CA ALA A 294 10.31 3.35 -9.38
C ALA A 294 10.49 4.58 -10.30
N PRO A 295 10.40 5.84 -9.85
CA PRO A 295 10.61 6.99 -10.71
C PRO A 295 12.04 7.09 -11.25
N ILE A 296 13.05 6.69 -10.46
CA ILE A 296 14.46 6.69 -10.91
C ILE A 296 14.63 5.70 -12.05
N ILE A 297 14.13 4.48 -11.88
CA ILE A 297 14.16 3.41 -12.88
C ILE A 297 13.41 3.84 -14.15
N GLY A 298 12.20 4.38 -14.01
CA GLY A 298 11.37 4.86 -15.11
C GLY A 298 12.06 5.97 -15.90
N TYR A 299 12.69 6.92 -15.21
CA TYR A 299 13.45 8.00 -15.84
C TYR A 299 14.61 7.47 -16.68
N HIS A 300 15.48 6.64 -16.10
CA HIS A 300 16.65 6.10 -16.83
C HIS A 300 16.25 5.16 -17.96
N TYR A 301 15.14 4.43 -17.80
CA TYR A 301 14.58 3.64 -18.90
C TYR A 301 14.09 4.54 -20.04
N GLY A 302 13.39 5.63 -19.75
CA GLY A 302 12.95 6.64 -20.74
C GLY A 302 14.12 7.34 -21.43
N ALA A 303 15.19 7.63 -20.69
CA ALA A 303 16.42 8.22 -21.22
C ALA A 303 17.31 7.24 -22.02
N GLY A 304 16.96 5.96 -22.08
CA GLY A 304 17.76 4.94 -22.74
C GLY A 304 19.08 4.61 -22.03
N ASN A 305 19.27 5.05 -20.79
CA ASN A 305 20.48 4.87 -20.01
C ASN A 305 20.54 3.46 -19.38
N LYS A 306 20.95 2.50 -20.20
CA LYS A 306 21.04 1.09 -19.79
C LYS A 306 22.05 0.82 -18.71
N ASP A 307 23.16 1.57 -18.68
CA ASP A 307 24.21 1.37 -17.69
C ASP A 307 23.73 1.76 -16.28
N GLU A 308 23.01 2.87 -16.17
CA GLU A 308 22.42 3.26 -14.90
C GLU A 308 21.27 2.33 -14.51
N LEU A 309 20.50 1.82 -15.47
CA LEU A 309 19.45 0.83 -15.19
C LEU A 309 20.02 -0.47 -14.61
N LYS A 310 21.16 -0.96 -15.17
CA LYS A 310 21.91 -2.10 -14.59
C LYS A 310 22.46 -1.81 -13.20
N ASN A 311 23.01 -0.61 -13.02
CA ASN A 311 23.53 -0.15 -11.74
C ASN A 311 22.43 -0.14 -10.67
N LEU A 312 21.27 0.46 -10.96
CA LEU A 312 20.10 0.53 -10.08
C LEU A 312 19.57 -0.86 -9.74
N PHE A 313 19.40 -1.72 -10.73
CA PHE A 313 18.91 -3.09 -10.54
C PHE A 313 19.83 -3.89 -9.59
N LYS A 314 21.15 -3.91 -9.85
CA LYS A 314 22.10 -4.63 -9.01
C LYS A 314 22.17 -4.08 -7.59
N LYS A 315 22.17 -2.75 -7.44
CA LYS A 315 22.20 -2.11 -6.12
C LYS A 315 20.93 -2.37 -5.33
N SER A 316 19.76 -2.29 -5.99
CA SER A 316 18.48 -2.56 -5.34
C SER A 316 18.39 -4.00 -4.84
N LEU A 317 18.80 -4.99 -5.64
CA LEU A 317 18.82 -6.38 -5.18
C LEU A 317 19.69 -6.60 -3.94
N ARG A 318 20.86 -5.93 -3.87
CA ARG A 318 21.74 -6.00 -2.68
C ARG A 318 21.14 -5.29 -1.47
N ILE A 319 20.52 -4.11 -1.67
CA ILE A 319 19.83 -3.39 -0.59
C ILE A 319 18.70 -4.25 -0.04
N ILE A 320 17.88 -4.84 -0.92
CA ILE A 320 16.78 -5.71 -0.53
C ILE A 320 17.31 -6.93 0.24
N LEU A 321 18.41 -7.54 -0.18
CA LEU A 321 19.04 -8.64 0.56
C LEU A 321 19.37 -8.25 1.99
N VAL A 322 20.04 -7.11 2.18
CA VAL A 322 20.39 -6.63 3.52
C VAL A 322 19.13 -6.31 4.32
N MET A 323 18.17 -5.62 3.71
CA MET A 323 16.87 -5.32 4.36
C MET A 323 16.14 -6.60 4.77
N SER A 324 16.09 -7.60 3.88
CA SER A 324 15.41 -8.87 4.15
C SER A 324 16.02 -9.61 5.34
N ILE A 325 17.35 -9.67 5.40
CA ILE A 325 18.05 -10.28 6.55
C ILE A 325 17.78 -9.50 7.83
N VAL A 326 17.93 -8.18 7.80
CA VAL A 326 17.71 -7.32 8.97
C VAL A 326 16.28 -7.42 9.48
N LEU A 327 15.29 -7.34 8.58
CA LEU A 327 13.88 -7.39 8.95
C LEU A 327 13.47 -8.77 9.46
N THR A 328 13.97 -9.86 8.86
CA THR A 328 13.69 -11.21 9.35
C THR A 328 14.28 -11.43 10.73
N VAL A 329 15.57 -11.06 10.94
CA VAL A 329 16.22 -11.18 12.26
C VAL A 329 15.50 -10.31 13.30
N ALA A 330 15.11 -9.09 12.94
CA ALA A 330 14.34 -8.23 13.83
C ALA A 330 12.96 -8.83 14.16
N ALA A 331 12.25 -9.38 13.17
CA ALA A 331 10.95 -10.01 13.37
C ALA A 331 11.05 -11.26 14.26
N GLU A 332 12.06 -12.12 14.05
CA GLU A 332 12.32 -13.29 14.89
C GLU A 332 12.65 -12.88 16.35
N ALA A 333 13.54 -11.91 16.52
CA ALA A 333 13.91 -11.43 17.84
C ALA A 333 12.74 -10.76 18.58
N LEU A 334 11.85 -10.11 17.83
CA LEU A 334 10.70 -9.40 18.37
C LEU A 334 9.41 -10.24 18.39
N ALA A 335 9.40 -11.47 17.88
CA ALA A 335 8.19 -12.29 17.79
C ALA A 335 7.48 -12.43 19.14
N ARG A 336 8.19 -12.82 20.20
CA ARG A 336 7.63 -12.96 21.54
C ARG A 336 7.27 -11.61 22.17
N PRO A 337 8.15 -10.59 22.22
CA PRO A 337 7.79 -9.26 22.74
C PRO A 337 6.56 -8.64 22.06
N LEU A 338 6.48 -8.73 20.75
CA LEU A 338 5.33 -8.19 19.99
C LEU A 338 4.05 -8.98 20.29
N SER A 339 4.12 -10.31 20.35
CA SER A 339 2.97 -11.13 20.73
C SER A 339 2.49 -10.81 22.16
N MET A 340 3.41 -10.57 23.09
CA MET A 340 3.09 -10.21 24.49
C MET A 340 2.30 -8.89 24.59
N ILE A 341 2.53 -7.92 23.69
CA ILE A 341 1.80 -6.65 23.70
C ILE A 341 0.29 -6.88 23.49
N PHE A 342 -0.07 -7.87 22.67
CA PHE A 342 -1.45 -8.10 22.25
C PHE A 342 -2.16 -9.22 23.03
N VAL A 343 -1.44 -10.28 23.40
CA VAL A 343 -2.05 -11.54 23.87
C VAL A 343 -1.39 -12.10 25.15
N SER A 344 -0.82 -11.24 26.00
CA SER A 344 -0.18 -11.66 27.26
C SER A 344 -1.14 -12.24 28.30
N TYR A 345 -2.44 -12.04 28.14
CA TYR A 345 -3.47 -12.52 29.04
C TYR A 345 -3.80 -14.03 28.92
N ASP A 346 -3.36 -14.67 27.84
CA ASP A 346 -3.58 -16.09 27.58
C ASP A 346 -2.26 -16.74 27.11
N GLN A 347 -1.75 -17.67 27.93
CA GLN A 347 -0.45 -18.31 27.67
C GLN A 347 -0.47 -19.20 26.43
N GLU A 348 -1.56 -19.94 26.19
CA GLU A 348 -1.69 -20.82 25.02
C GLU A 348 -1.73 -20.00 23.73
N LEU A 349 -2.52 -18.93 23.72
CA LEU A 349 -2.60 -18.00 22.60
C LEU A 349 -1.26 -17.29 22.36
N LEU A 350 -0.54 -16.93 23.41
CA LEU A 350 0.79 -16.31 23.31
C LEU A 350 1.80 -17.24 22.64
N GLU A 351 1.83 -18.51 23.05
CA GLU A 351 2.74 -19.51 22.45
C GLU A 351 2.39 -19.79 20.99
N MET A 352 1.10 -19.94 20.69
CA MET A 352 0.61 -20.10 19.32
C MET A 352 0.99 -18.88 18.46
N THR A 353 0.74 -17.67 18.94
CA THR A 353 1.02 -16.43 18.20
C THR A 353 2.52 -16.27 17.99
N THR A 354 3.34 -16.53 18.99
CA THR A 354 4.80 -16.45 18.89
C THR A 354 5.34 -17.43 17.85
N TYR A 355 4.89 -18.68 17.89
CA TYR A 355 5.27 -19.70 16.92
C TYR A 355 4.84 -19.31 15.50
N ALA A 356 3.57 -18.95 15.33
CA ALA A 356 3.01 -18.56 14.03
C ALA A 356 3.71 -17.33 13.45
N PHE A 357 4.04 -16.34 14.29
CA PHE A 357 4.77 -15.16 13.86
C PHE A 357 6.21 -15.47 13.47
N ALA A 358 6.92 -16.32 14.23
CA ALA A 358 8.26 -16.76 13.87
C ALA A 358 8.27 -17.50 12.51
N VAL A 359 7.34 -18.42 12.29
CA VAL A 359 7.19 -19.08 10.97
C VAL A 359 6.91 -18.03 9.88
N TYR A 360 5.94 -17.13 10.11
CA TYR A 360 5.56 -16.10 9.14
C TYR A 360 6.72 -15.19 8.76
N SER A 361 7.55 -14.79 9.74
CA SER A 361 8.65 -13.83 9.57
C SER A 361 9.71 -14.31 8.57
N VAL A 362 9.85 -15.62 8.37
CA VAL A 362 10.73 -16.20 7.33
C VAL A 362 10.34 -15.72 5.94
N SER A 363 9.05 -15.41 5.70
CA SER A 363 8.59 -14.88 4.42
C SER A 363 9.24 -13.53 4.06
N PHE A 364 9.66 -12.73 5.06
CA PHE A 364 10.32 -11.45 4.81
C PHE A 364 11.66 -11.58 4.07
N LEU A 365 12.33 -12.73 4.14
CA LEU A 365 13.52 -13.01 3.32
C LEU A 365 13.24 -12.91 1.83
N ILE A 366 12.01 -13.19 1.42
CA ILE A 366 11.61 -13.37 0.02
C ILE A 366 10.70 -12.23 -0.45
N SER A 367 9.77 -11.79 0.39
CA SER A 367 8.71 -10.83 0.04
C SER A 367 9.28 -9.54 -0.58
N GLY A 368 10.41 -9.04 -0.08
CA GLY A 368 11.06 -7.84 -0.60
C GLY A 368 11.44 -7.96 -2.07
N TYR A 369 11.93 -9.11 -2.51
CA TYR A 369 12.28 -9.35 -3.90
C TYR A 369 11.06 -9.38 -4.81
N ASN A 370 9.98 -10.00 -4.39
CA ASN A 370 8.74 -10.11 -5.14
C ASN A 370 8.06 -8.74 -5.30
N ILE A 371 8.00 -7.95 -4.22
CA ILE A 371 7.47 -6.58 -4.23
C ILE A 371 8.30 -5.71 -5.18
N TYR A 372 9.63 -5.77 -5.06
CA TYR A 372 10.51 -5.01 -5.92
C TYR A 372 10.42 -5.44 -7.39
N ALA A 373 10.35 -6.73 -7.69
CA ALA A 373 10.22 -7.23 -9.07
C ALA A 373 8.95 -6.70 -9.74
N SER A 374 7.80 -6.75 -9.06
CA SER A 374 6.56 -6.17 -9.56
C SER A 374 6.69 -4.66 -9.80
N SER A 375 7.18 -3.90 -8.82
CA SER A 375 7.40 -2.46 -8.92
C SER A 375 8.42 -2.10 -10.01
N PHE A 376 9.45 -2.91 -10.22
CA PHE A 376 10.46 -2.74 -11.27
C PHE A 376 9.81 -2.84 -12.66
N PHE A 377 8.95 -3.82 -12.90
CA PHE A 377 8.21 -3.93 -14.17
C PHE A 377 7.21 -2.79 -14.35
N THR A 378 6.55 -2.33 -13.28
CA THR A 378 5.72 -1.11 -13.31
C THR A 378 6.55 0.09 -13.78
N ALA A 379 7.74 0.29 -13.22
CA ALA A 379 8.65 1.38 -13.58
C ALA A 379 9.15 1.29 -15.03
N LEU A 380 9.31 0.07 -15.57
CA LEU A 380 9.62 -0.18 -16.98
C LEU A 380 8.40 -0.04 -17.91
N ASN A 381 7.25 0.39 -17.39
CA ASN A 381 5.98 0.46 -18.12
C ASN A 381 5.48 -0.89 -18.68
N ASP A 382 5.89 -2.00 -18.05
CA ASP A 382 5.38 -3.35 -18.33
C ASP A 382 4.35 -3.75 -17.26
N GLY A 383 3.20 -3.09 -17.30
CA GLY A 383 2.13 -3.28 -16.32
C GLY A 383 1.55 -4.69 -16.33
N PHE A 384 1.55 -5.38 -17.49
CA PHE A 384 1.06 -6.76 -17.56
C PHE A 384 1.92 -7.71 -16.74
N THR A 385 3.24 -7.66 -16.92
CA THR A 385 4.18 -8.50 -16.15
C THR A 385 4.10 -8.17 -14.65
N SER A 386 4.02 -6.89 -14.30
CA SER A 386 3.86 -6.43 -12.92
C SER A 386 2.57 -6.97 -12.29
N ALA A 387 1.43 -6.80 -12.98
CA ALA A 387 0.12 -7.27 -12.52
C ALA A 387 0.10 -8.80 -12.34
N LEU A 388 0.70 -9.53 -13.27
CA LEU A 388 0.74 -11.00 -13.20
C LEU A 388 1.54 -11.49 -12.00
N ILE A 389 2.73 -10.89 -11.73
CA ILE A 389 3.53 -11.21 -10.55
C ILE A 389 2.74 -10.92 -9.28
N SER A 390 2.13 -9.75 -9.16
CA SER A 390 1.36 -9.37 -7.97
C SER A 390 0.14 -10.25 -7.77
N PHE A 391 -0.64 -10.48 -8.81
CA PHE A 391 -1.86 -11.29 -8.74
C PHE A 391 -1.58 -12.75 -8.37
N CYS A 392 -0.59 -13.36 -9.03
CA CYS A 392 -0.18 -14.72 -8.70
C CYS A 392 0.33 -14.82 -7.26
N ARG A 393 1.16 -13.86 -6.83
CA ARG A 393 1.71 -13.81 -5.48
C ARG A 393 0.63 -13.67 -4.42
N THR A 394 -0.22 -12.63 -4.54
CA THR A 394 -1.13 -12.23 -3.46
C THR A 394 -2.49 -12.94 -3.49
N LEU A 395 -2.84 -13.62 -4.59
CA LEU A 395 -4.10 -14.35 -4.67
C LEU A 395 -3.87 -15.82 -4.98
N ILE A 396 -3.33 -16.16 -6.16
CA ILE A 396 -3.35 -17.54 -6.64
C ILE A 396 -2.52 -18.45 -5.72
N PHE A 397 -1.26 -18.11 -5.48
CA PHE A 397 -0.37 -18.95 -4.69
C PHE A 397 -0.77 -18.99 -3.22
N GLU A 398 -1.25 -17.85 -2.68
CA GLU A 398 -1.72 -17.80 -1.30
C GLU A 398 -3.01 -18.59 -1.09
N VAL A 399 -4.01 -18.45 -1.97
CA VAL A 399 -5.26 -19.23 -1.89
C VAL A 399 -4.96 -20.73 -1.98
N ILE A 400 -4.13 -21.15 -2.94
CA ILE A 400 -3.75 -22.56 -3.08
C ILE A 400 -3.05 -23.05 -1.81
N ALA A 401 -2.09 -22.30 -1.29
CA ALA A 401 -1.33 -22.70 -0.11
C ALA A 401 -2.21 -22.79 1.14
N VAL A 402 -3.10 -21.80 1.37
CA VAL A 402 -4.04 -21.79 2.50
C VAL A 402 -5.03 -22.96 2.46
N LEU A 403 -5.43 -23.41 1.28
CA LEU A 403 -6.35 -24.53 1.12
C LEU A 403 -5.63 -25.89 1.18
N VAL A 404 -4.44 -26.00 0.61
CA VAL A 404 -3.75 -27.30 0.42
C VAL A 404 -2.87 -27.67 1.62
N LEU A 405 -2.08 -26.73 2.17
CA LEU A 405 -1.12 -27.05 3.22
C LEU A 405 -1.77 -27.57 4.52
N PRO A 406 -2.91 -27.04 4.97
CA PRO A 406 -3.58 -27.63 6.13
C PRO A 406 -4.08 -29.07 5.91
N VAL A 407 -4.39 -29.43 4.67
CA VAL A 407 -4.78 -30.84 4.34
C VAL A 407 -3.58 -31.78 4.42
N LEU A 408 -2.39 -31.28 4.01
CA LEU A 408 -1.17 -32.10 3.98
C LEU A 408 -0.46 -32.18 5.35
N PHE A 409 -0.44 -31.06 6.10
CA PHE A 409 0.37 -30.91 7.32
C PHE A 409 -0.47 -30.66 8.58
N GLY A 410 -1.80 -30.82 8.50
CA GLY A 410 -2.70 -30.52 9.61
C GLY A 410 -2.88 -29.02 9.86
N ALA A 411 -3.54 -28.66 10.97
CA ALA A 411 -3.95 -27.29 11.28
C ALA A 411 -2.78 -26.29 11.26
N TYR A 412 -1.61 -26.68 11.74
CA TYR A 412 -0.42 -25.82 11.73
C TYR A 412 0.16 -25.58 10.34
N GLY A 413 -0.22 -26.38 9.32
CA GLY A 413 0.16 -26.18 7.92
C GLY A 413 -0.21 -24.79 7.37
N ILE A 414 -1.25 -24.17 7.95
CA ILE A 414 -1.71 -22.84 7.53
C ILE A 414 -0.65 -21.74 7.73
N TRP A 415 0.20 -21.86 8.75
CA TRP A 415 1.26 -20.89 9.04
C TRP A 415 2.38 -20.90 8.00
N TYR A 416 2.57 -22.01 7.28
CA TYR A 416 3.53 -22.13 6.18
C TYR A 416 3.00 -21.59 4.83
N ALA A 417 1.71 -21.23 4.76
CA ALA A 417 1.08 -20.86 3.49
C ALA A 417 1.74 -19.65 2.85
N VAL A 418 2.01 -18.59 3.63
CA VAL A 418 2.65 -17.38 3.12
C VAL A 418 4.06 -17.66 2.59
N ILE A 419 4.88 -18.41 3.33
CA ILE A 419 6.25 -18.77 2.89
C ILE A 419 6.18 -19.51 1.56
N THR A 420 5.30 -20.51 1.46
CA THR A 420 5.12 -21.31 0.25
C THR A 420 4.68 -20.44 -0.92
N ALA A 421 3.71 -19.56 -0.71
CA ALA A 421 3.25 -18.62 -1.74
C ALA A 421 4.37 -17.68 -2.20
N GLU A 422 5.17 -17.13 -1.26
CA GLU A 422 6.28 -16.25 -1.59
C GLU A 422 7.41 -16.96 -2.35
N VAL A 423 7.67 -18.25 -2.06
CA VAL A 423 8.64 -19.07 -2.83
C VAL A 423 8.18 -19.24 -4.27
N PHE A 424 6.91 -19.62 -4.51
CA PHE A 424 6.38 -19.72 -5.88
C PHE A 424 6.37 -18.37 -6.60
N ALA A 425 6.06 -17.29 -5.88
CA ALA A 425 6.13 -15.94 -6.42
C ALA A 425 7.56 -15.54 -6.77
N LEU A 426 8.55 -15.96 -5.98
CA LEU A 426 9.96 -15.71 -6.29
C LEU A 426 10.39 -16.44 -7.58
N MET A 427 9.99 -17.70 -7.74
CA MET A 427 10.25 -18.44 -8.97
C MET A 427 9.67 -17.72 -10.19
N LEU A 428 8.43 -17.24 -10.08
CA LEU A 428 7.76 -16.47 -11.14
C LEU A 428 8.47 -15.13 -11.40
N SER A 429 8.85 -14.41 -10.35
CA SER A 429 9.60 -13.13 -10.43
C SER A 429 10.94 -13.33 -11.13
N VAL A 430 11.72 -14.35 -10.72
CA VAL A 430 13.01 -14.68 -11.34
C VAL A 430 12.83 -15.09 -12.81
N PHE A 431 11.80 -15.88 -13.12
CA PHE A 431 11.48 -16.24 -14.50
C PHE A 431 11.26 -15.02 -15.38
N PHE A 432 10.40 -14.07 -14.95
CA PHE A 432 10.14 -12.86 -15.74
C PHE A 432 11.36 -11.94 -15.81
N LEU A 433 12.11 -11.79 -14.74
CA LEU A 433 13.37 -11.04 -14.75
C LEU A 433 14.38 -11.67 -15.71
N ALA A 434 14.56 -12.98 -15.71
CA ALA A 434 15.45 -13.66 -16.65
C ALA A 434 14.99 -13.53 -18.12
N ARG A 435 13.68 -13.74 -18.38
CA ARG A 435 13.09 -13.68 -19.72
C ARG A 435 13.21 -12.29 -20.34
N ASN A 436 12.95 -11.25 -19.57
CA ASN A 436 12.87 -9.88 -20.07
C ASN A 436 14.20 -9.10 -20.00
N ARG A 437 15.30 -9.71 -19.52
CA ARG A 437 16.61 -9.05 -19.34
C ARG A 437 17.16 -8.38 -20.61
N LYS A 438 17.06 -9.08 -21.76
CA LYS A 438 17.52 -8.55 -23.04
C LYS A 438 16.59 -7.46 -23.59
N LYS A 439 15.30 -7.58 -23.38
CA LYS A 439 14.29 -6.62 -23.85
C LYS A 439 14.50 -5.25 -23.23
N TYR A 440 14.76 -5.20 -21.93
CA TYR A 440 14.91 -3.94 -21.19
C TYR A 440 16.36 -3.54 -20.91
N GLY A 441 17.32 -4.44 -21.05
CA GLY A 441 18.74 -4.16 -20.98
C GLY A 441 19.28 -3.82 -19.56
N TYR A 442 18.69 -4.41 -18.50
CA TYR A 442 19.10 -4.19 -17.11
C TYR A 442 20.09 -5.23 -16.54
N ILE A 443 20.49 -6.21 -17.34
CA ILE A 443 21.53 -7.21 -17.06
C ILE A 443 22.51 -7.27 -18.25
#